data_227eb3a5c77d17304061e972786fc09c
#
_entry.id   227eb3a5c77d17304061e972786fc09c
#
_cell.length_a   1.000
_cell.length_b   1.000
_cell.length_c   1.000
_cell.angle_alpha   90.00
_cell.angle_beta   90.00
_cell.angle_gamma   90.00
#
_symmetry.space_group_name_H-M   'P 1'
#
loop_
_entity.id
_entity.type
_entity.pdbx_description
1 polymer ?
#
loop_
_entity_poly.entity_id
_entity_poly.type
_entity_poly.pdbx_seq_one_letter_code
_entity_poly.pdbx_strand_id
1 'polypeptide(L)'
;MKRKLLMLTALALCLALLCGCTTIATSEWMQNLFPVGDEAVAAQQTGSVNGSEDKQEVKQVVTETYTALESFGLAYQPDYGLQPYNCQSLNNRIIFSFLYEPLFAVTSSYEAEPILAESYFVTDDGRTTTVKLRSGVTFHDGSALTAADAAYSIESAAGSEYYGSRLRFITSAEAQDDLTLVLSTSEAYECLPLLLDIPIIKSGTKDEVSPPGTGPYEFAETKLTRCENWWRDTAPLVDFDEIALTVSSTAADVRDNFEYQKVNMVL
;
A
#
# COMPACT_ATOMS: atom_id res chain seq x y z
N MET A 1 -19.67 -51.41 9.31
CA MET A 1 -18.67 -51.01 8.27
C MET A 1 -19.11 -49.85 7.38
N LYS A 2 -20.38 -49.67 7.00
CA LYS A 2 -20.83 -48.58 6.11
C LYS A 2 -20.73 -47.14 6.71
N ARG A 3 -20.82 -46.94 8.02
CA ARG A 3 -20.72 -45.62 8.65
C ARG A 3 -19.27 -45.07 8.74
N LYS A 4 -18.25 -45.92 8.79
CA LYS A 4 -16.85 -45.47 8.80
C LYS A 4 -16.35 -45.06 7.40
N LEU A 5 -16.93 -45.67 6.34
CA LEU A 5 -16.58 -45.32 4.96
C LEU A 5 -17.17 -43.96 4.55
N LEU A 6 -18.36 -43.59 5.05
CA LEU A 6 -18.96 -42.26 4.79
C LEU A 6 -18.22 -41.12 5.49
N MET A 7 -17.64 -41.35 6.68
CA MET A 7 -16.83 -40.32 7.37
C MET A 7 -15.48 -40.08 6.70
N LEU A 8 -14.87 -41.11 6.14
CA LEU A 8 -13.60 -40.97 5.42
C LEU A 8 -13.76 -40.24 4.07
N THR A 9 -14.87 -40.42 3.39
CA THR A 9 -15.18 -39.69 2.13
C THR A 9 -15.53 -38.22 2.38
N ALA A 10 -16.23 -37.91 3.48
CA ALA A 10 -16.53 -36.53 3.88
C ALA A 10 -15.26 -35.75 4.31
N LEU A 11 -14.34 -36.42 5.03
CA LEU A 11 -13.06 -35.83 5.44
C LEU A 11 -12.13 -35.56 4.26
N ALA A 12 -12.12 -36.45 3.25
CA ALA A 12 -11.34 -36.27 2.03
C ALA A 12 -11.89 -35.13 1.15
N LEU A 13 -13.22 -34.95 1.12
CA LEU A 13 -13.86 -33.85 0.39
C LEU A 13 -13.60 -32.48 1.06
N CYS A 14 -13.60 -32.43 2.39
CA CYS A 14 -13.26 -31.20 3.13
C CYS A 14 -11.78 -30.81 2.98
N LEU A 15 -10.86 -31.79 2.94
CA LEU A 15 -9.43 -31.50 2.70
C LEU A 15 -9.16 -31.04 1.26
N ALA A 16 -9.91 -31.52 0.28
CA ALA A 16 -9.78 -31.08 -1.12
C ALA A 16 -10.32 -29.64 -1.32
N LEU A 17 -11.32 -29.21 -0.53
CA LEU A 17 -11.87 -27.84 -0.58
C LEU A 17 -10.99 -26.85 0.17
N LEU A 18 -10.17 -27.28 1.15
CA LEU A 18 -9.26 -26.40 1.88
C LEU A 18 -7.90 -26.20 1.18
N CYS A 19 -7.52 -27.09 0.26
CA CYS A 19 -6.24 -26.99 -0.47
C CYS A 19 -6.35 -26.32 -1.85
N GLY A 20 -7.55 -26.08 -2.37
CA GLY A 20 -7.80 -25.60 -3.74
C GLY A 20 -8.16 -24.12 -3.89
N CYS A 21 -8.46 -23.40 -2.81
CA CYS A 21 -9.01 -22.04 -2.90
C CYS A 21 -8.07 -20.90 -2.52
N THR A 22 -6.83 -21.17 -2.10
CA THR A 22 -5.93 -20.09 -1.64
C THR A 22 -4.95 -19.58 -2.69
N THR A 23 -4.87 -20.17 -3.87
CA THR A 23 -3.93 -19.75 -4.93
C THR A 23 -4.59 -19.09 -6.14
N ILE A 24 -5.93 -19.05 -6.23
CA ILE A 24 -6.62 -18.49 -7.41
C ILE A 24 -7.22 -17.10 -7.12
N ALA A 25 -7.49 -16.76 -5.86
CA ALA A 25 -8.17 -15.50 -5.54
C ALA A 25 -7.26 -14.26 -5.47
N THR A 26 -5.95 -14.43 -5.40
CA THR A 26 -5.00 -13.30 -5.27
C THR A 26 -4.41 -12.81 -6.60
N SER A 27 -4.57 -13.55 -7.70
CA SER A 27 -3.95 -13.17 -8.98
C SER A 27 -4.92 -12.50 -9.97
N GLU A 28 -6.19 -12.86 -9.98
CA GLU A 28 -7.09 -12.36 -11.04
C GLU A 28 -7.62 -10.93 -10.81
N TRP A 29 -7.91 -10.53 -9.58
CA TRP A 29 -8.41 -9.16 -9.37
C TRP A 29 -7.30 -8.11 -9.39
N MET A 30 -6.07 -8.44 -8.95
CA MET A 30 -4.91 -7.54 -9.05
C MET A 30 -4.40 -7.40 -10.49
N GLN A 31 -4.46 -8.46 -11.30
CA GLN A 31 -4.12 -8.38 -12.73
C GLN A 31 -5.16 -7.59 -13.54
N ASN A 32 -6.40 -7.50 -13.06
CA ASN A 32 -7.45 -6.70 -13.70
C ASN A 32 -7.42 -5.22 -13.30
N LEU A 33 -6.72 -4.84 -12.21
CA LEU A 33 -6.57 -3.45 -11.80
C LEU A 33 -5.33 -2.76 -12.42
N PHE A 34 -4.29 -3.54 -12.78
CA PHE A 34 -3.05 -3.00 -13.36
C PHE A 34 -2.49 -4.01 -14.37
N PRO A 35 -2.86 -3.94 -15.65
CA PRO A 35 -2.22 -4.78 -16.67
C PRO A 35 -0.78 -4.30 -16.88
N VAL A 36 0.18 -5.04 -16.29
CA VAL A 36 1.59 -4.92 -16.63
C VAL A 36 1.75 -5.41 -18.05
N GLY A 37 2.30 -4.55 -18.94
CA GLY A 37 2.45 -4.81 -20.36
C GLY A 37 3.31 -6.03 -20.65
N ASP A 38 2.94 -6.69 -21.64
CA ASP A 38 3.52 -7.25 -22.83
C ASP A 38 2.89 -8.62 -23.23
N GLU A 39 2.58 -8.65 -24.55
CA GLU A 39 2.15 -9.81 -25.34
C GLU A 39 0.68 -10.23 -25.29
N ALA A 40 -0.08 -9.60 -26.21
CA ALA A 40 -1.33 -10.16 -26.71
C ALA A 40 -1.09 -11.52 -27.40
N VAL A 41 -1.37 -12.62 -26.71
CA VAL A 41 -1.49 -13.94 -27.36
C VAL A 41 -2.87 -14.02 -27.98
N ALA A 42 -2.94 -13.77 -29.28
CA ALA A 42 -4.13 -14.02 -30.09
C ALA A 42 -4.34 -15.54 -30.24
N ALA A 43 -5.28 -16.12 -29.48
CA ALA A 43 -5.77 -17.46 -29.73
C ALA A 43 -6.81 -17.42 -30.85
N GLN A 44 -6.41 -17.72 -32.08
CA GLN A 44 -7.32 -18.06 -33.17
C GLN A 44 -7.86 -19.48 -32.95
N GLN A 45 -9.11 -19.61 -32.57
CA GLN A 45 -9.85 -20.87 -32.72
C GLN A 45 -10.70 -20.79 -34.00
N THR A 46 -10.24 -21.51 -35.01
CA THR A 46 -11.05 -21.85 -36.16
C THR A 46 -11.94 -23.04 -35.81
N GLY A 47 -13.22 -22.79 -35.52
CA GLY A 47 -14.25 -23.83 -35.33
C GLY A 47 -15.11 -23.97 -36.58
N SER A 48 -15.08 -25.14 -37.19
CA SER A 48 -15.96 -25.53 -38.29
C SER A 48 -17.41 -25.70 -37.79
N VAL A 49 -18.36 -25.03 -38.45
CA VAL A 49 -19.80 -25.09 -38.15
C VAL A 49 -20.44 -26.17 -38.99
N ASN A 50 -21.05 -27.22 -38.38
CA ASN A 50 -22.08 -28.00 -38.96
C ASN A 50 -23.39 -27.84 -38.13
N GLY A 51 -24.44 -27.51 -38.83
CA GLY A 51 -25.69 -26.97 -38.28
C GLY A 51 -26.55 -27.92 -37.45
N SER A 52 -27.22 -27.33 -36.52
CA SER A 52 -28.63 -27.57 -36.16
C SER A 52 -29.16 -26.35 -35.40
N GLU A 53 -30.37 -25.93 -35.70
CA GLU A 53 -31.04 -24.75 -35.19
C GLU A 53 -31.30 -24.89 -33.69
N ASP A 54 -30.57 -24.12 -32.89
CA ASP A 54 -30.98 -23.74 -31.53
C ASP A 54 -30.57 -22.28 -31.30
N LYS A 55 -31.56 -21.45 -30.97
CA LYS A 55 -31.33 -20.02 -30.72
C LYS A 55 -30.51 -19.86 -29.43
N GLN A 56 -29.20 -19.93 -29.52
CA GLN A 56 -28.31 -19.49 -28.48
C GLN A 56 -28.11 -17.98 -28.63
N GLU A 57 -28.56 -17.28 -27.62
CA GLU A 57 -28.22 -15.86 -27.35
C GLU A 57 -26.69 -15.72 -27.33
N VAL A 58 -26.13 -15.18 -28.42
CA VAL A 58 -24.69 -14.89 -28.50
C VAL A 58 -24.44 -13.77 -27.52
N LYS A 59 -23.97 -14.10 -26.32
CA LYS A 59 -23.39 -13.14 -25.40
C LYS A 59 -22.20 -12.51 -26.12
N GLN A 60 -22.38 -11.27 -26.58
CA GLN A 60 -21.29 -10.46 -27.13
C GLN A 60 -20.25 -10.29 -26.01
N VAL A 61 -19.12 -10.97 -26.13
CA VAL A 61 -17.96 -10.71 -25.27
C VAL A 61 -17.42 -9.36 -25.74
N VAL A 62 -17.74 -8.32 -24.98
CA VAL A 62 -17.11 -7.00 -25.16
C VAL A 62 -15.65 -7.18 -24.74
N THR A 63 -14.76 -7.29 -25.70
CA THR A 63 -13.33 -7.24 -25.45
C THR A 63 -12.99 -5.76 -25.23
N GLU A 64 -12.92 -5.33 -23.99
CA GLU A 64 -12.41 -4.01 -23.66
C GLU A 64 -10.92 -3.99 -24.01
N THR A 65 -10.55 -3.16 -24.96
CA THR A 65 -9.16 -2.93 -25.32
C THR A 65 -8.64 -1.84 -24.39
N TYR A 66 -7.87 -2.22 -23.38
CA TYR A 66 -7.23 -1.26 -22.49
C TYR A 66 -6.01 -0.66 -23.21
N THR A 67 -6.01 0.65 -23.37
CA THR A 67 -4.84 1.39 -23.84
C THR A 67 -3.94 1.66 -22.64
N ALA A 68 -2.66 1.35 -22.75
CA ALA A 68 -1.69 1.72 -21.72
C ALA A 68 -1.70 3.24 -21.51
N LEU A 69 -1.63 3.69 -20.24
CA LEU A 69 -1.52 5.11 -19.94
C LEU A 69 -0.16 5.62 -20.39
N GLU A 70 -0.15 6.71 -21.15
CA GLU A 70 1.09 7.39 -21.57
C GLU A 70 1.69 8.28 -20.46
N SER A 71 0.87 8.68 -19.49
CA SER A 71 1.26 9.52 -18.35
C SER A 71 0.36 9.22 -17.17
N PHE A 72 0.86 9.49 -15.95
CA PHE A 72 0.10 9.35 -14.72
C PHE A 72 0.05 10.66 -13.96
N GLY A 73 -1.14 11.05 -13.51
CA GLY A 73 -1.38 12.30 -12.80
C GLY A 73 -2.24 12.10 -11.55
N LEU A 74 -1.94 12.89 -10.52
CA LEU A 74 -2.66 12.92 -9.25
C LEU A 74 -3.19 14.32 -8.98
N ALA A 75 -4.36 14.40 -8.32
CA ALA A 75 -4.88 15.65 -7.81
C ALA A 75 -4.02 16.14 -6.64
N TYR A 76 -3.69 17.42 -6.63
CA TYR A 76 -2.86 18.04 -5.61
C TYR A 76 -3.47 19.36 -5.11
N GLN A 77 -3.46 19.55 -3.80
CA GLN A 77 -3.89 20.77 -3.13
C GLN A 77 -2.69 21.40 -2.39
N PRO A 78 -1.99 22.37 -3.00
CA PRO A 78 -0.75 22.94 -2.44
C PRO A 78 -0.91 23.55 -1.05
N ASP A 79 -2.06 24.16 -0.76
CA ASP A 79 -2.33 24.84 0.51
C ASP A 79 -2.29 23.89 1.73
N TYR A 80 -2.45 22.59 1.52
CA TYR A 80 -2.42 21.58 2.58
C TYR A 80 -1.06 20.90 2.74
N GLY A 81 -0.11 21.14 1.83
CA GLY A 81 1.21 20.50 1.85
C GLY A 81 1.15 18.97 1.75
N LEU A 82 2.29 18.34 1.98
CA LEU A 82 2.46 16.88 1.97
C LEU A 82 2.98 16.32 3.30
N GLN A 83 2.88 17.10 4.39
CA GLN A 83 3.23 16.65 5.73
C GLN A 83 2.15 15.65 6.22
N PRO A 84 2.49 14.36 6.46
CA PRO A 84 1.48 13.31 6.57
C PRO A 84 0.63 13.37 7.85
N TYR A 85 1.10 14.02 8.90
CA TYR A 85 0.39 14.06 10.19
C TYR A 85 -0.60 15.22 10.31
N ASN A 86 -0.37 16.31 9.58
CA ASN A 86 -1.18 17.53 9.65
C ASN A 86 -2.00 17.80 8.38
N CYS A 87 -1.74 17.11 7.28
CA CYS A 87 -2.44 17.31 6.02
C CYS A 87 -3.91 16.87 6.12
N GLN A 88 -4.82 17.78 5.84
CA GLN A 88 -6.28 17.56 5.85
C GLN A 88 -6.85 17.22 4.46
N SER A 89 -6.05 17.33 3.39
CA SER A 89 -6.48 17.01 2.03
C SER A 89 -6.50 15.50 1.78
N LEU A 90 -7.65 14.95 1.45
CA LEU A 90 -7.76 13.54 1.05
C LEU A 90 -7.00 13.24 -0.25
N ASN A 91 -6.98 14.19 -1.20
CA ASN A 91 -6.22 14.03 -2.44
C ASN A 91 -4.71 13.94 -2.18
N ASN A 92 -4.17 14.82 -1.31
CA ASN A 92 -2.75 14.78 -0.96
C ASN A 92 -2.37 13.50 -0.21
N ARG A 93 -3.32 12.84 0.48
CA ARG A 93 -3.09 11.56 1.15
C ARG A 93 -2.83 10.41 0.19
N ILE A 94 -3.37 10.45 -1.04
CA ILE A 94 -3.01 9.49 -2.08
C ILE A 94 -1.51 9.62 -2.40
N ILE A 95 -0.99 10.85 -2.45
CA ILE A 95 0.41 11.14 -2.75
C ILE A 95 1.33 10.54 -1.69
N PHE A 96 0.89 10.40 -0.43
CA PHE A 96 1.70 9.84 0.65
C PHE A 96 2.16 8.40 0.37
N SER A 97 1.36 7.59 -0.32
CA SER A 97 1.73 6.21 -0.68
C SER A 97 2.90 6.13 -1.66
N PHE A 98 3.24 7.24 -2.32
CA PHE A 98 4.39 7.35 -3.21
C PHE A 98 5.63 7.93 -2.51
N LEU A 99 5.43 8.75 -1.47
CA LEU A 99 6.50 9.47 -0.78
C LEU A 99 6.98 8.75 0.47
N TYR A 100 6.09 8.10 1.20
CA TYR A 100 6.35 7.58 2.54
C TYR A 100 6.02 6.10 2.63
N GLU A 101 6.81 5.39 3.40
CA GLU A 101 6.52 4.01 3.76
C GLU A 101 6.32 3.88 5.28
N PRO A 102 5.47 2.95 5.73
CA PRO A 102 5.24 2.67 7.15
C PRO A 102 6.19 1.59 7.67
N LEU A 103 6.20 1.38 8.99
CA LEU A 103 6.86 0.21 9.58
C LEU A 103 6.18 -1.09 9.13
N PHE A 104 4.85 -1.08 9.11
CA PHE A 104 4.02 -2.22 8.67
C PHE A 104 2.89 -1.73 7.79
N ALA A 105 2.54 -2.50 6.78
CA ALA A 105 1.30 -2.35 6.04
C ALA A 105 0.22 -3.26 6.63
N VAL A 106 -1.05 -2.88 6.48
CA VAL A 106 -2.18 -3.72 6.87
C VAL A 106 -2.71 -4.44 5.63
N THR A 107 -2.68 -5.77 5.65
CA THR A 107 -3.20 -6.59 4.54
C THR A 107 -4.73 -6.61 4.52
N SER A 108 -5.33 -7.11 3.44
CA SER A 108 -6.78 -7.32 3.33
C SER A 108 -7.32 -8.34 4.34
N SER A 109 -6.47 -9.21 4.89
CA SER A 109 -6.78 -10.15 5.99
C SER A 109 -6.56 -9.56 7.38
N TYR A 110 -6.28 -8.26 7.49
CA TYR A 110 -5.97 -7.56 8.75
C TYR A 110 -4.73 -8.12 9.46
N GLU A 111 -3.70 -8.46 8.71
CA GLU A 111 -2.39 -8.86 9.23
C GLU A 111 -1.37 -7.74 9.03
N ALA A 112 -0.41 -7.61 9.94
CA ALA A 112 0.68 -6.65 9.83
C ALA A 112 1.79 -7.22 8.93
N GLU A 113 1.94 -6.66 7.73
CA GLU A 113 3.01 -7.01 6.81
C GLU A 113 4.21 -6.08 7.02
N PRO A 114 5.42 -6.60 7.35
CA PRO A 114 6.60 -5.78 7.56
C PRO A 114 7.04 -5.06 6.27
N ILE A 115 7.16 -3.73 6.32
CA ILE A 115 7.68 -2.87 5.25
C ILE A 115 9.07 -2.34 5.63
N LEU A 116 9.17 -1.25 6.40
CA LEU A 116 10.44 -0.73 6.93
C LEU A 116 10.93 -1.57 8.11
N ALA A 117 10.04 -2.25 8.82
CA ALA A 117 10.38 -3.28 9.78
C ALA A 117 10.89 -4.54 9.07
N GLU A 118 11.90 -5.19 9.65
CA GLU A 118 12.35 -6.54 9.29
C GLU A 118 11.56 -7.58 10.09
N SER A 119 11.39 -7.32 11.40
CA SER A 119 10.69 -8.21 12.33
C SER A 119 10.22 -7.44 13.56
N TYR A 120 9.38 -8.09 14.35
CA TYR A 120 8.98 -7.56 15.66
C TYR A 120 8.80 -8.68 16.68
N PHE A 121 8.84 -8.29 17.94
CA PHE A 121 8.58 -9.16 19.08
C PHE A 121 7.73 -8.40 20.12
N VAL A 122 6.69 -9.05 20.64
CA VAL A 122 5.86 -8.52 21.72
C VAL A 122 6.13 -9.34 22.98
N THR A 123 6.33 -8.67 24.11
CA THR A 123 6.53 -9.34 25.41
C THR A 123 5.29 -10.11 25.85
N ASP A 124 5.45 -11.13 26.72
CA ASP A 124 4.35 -11.99 27.19
C ASP A 124 3.23 -11.21 27.90
N ASP A 125 3.55 -10.04 28.49
CA ASP A 125 2.56 -9.15 29.12
C ASP A 125 1.86 -8.22 28.10
N GLY A 126 2.24 -8.27 26.82
CA GLY A 126 1.67 -7.48 25.73
C GLY A 126 1.96 -5.97 25.80
N ARG A 127 2.88 -5.52 26.69
CA ARG A 127 3.08 -4.08 26.97
C ARG A 127 4.32 -3.49 26.32
N THR A 128 5.20 -4.32 25.80
CA THR A 128 6.41 -3.86 25.11
C THR A 128 6.51 -4.53 23.76
N THR A 129 6.68 -3.74 22.71
CA THR A 129 6.92 -4.22 21.35
C THR A 129 8.29 -3.75 20.91
N THR A 130 9.17 -4.68 20.60
CA THR A 130 10.48 -4.40 19.99
C THR A 130 10.36 -4.61 18.49
N VAL A 131 10.73 -3.59 17.70
CA VAL A 131 10.73 -3.63 16.22
C VAL A 131 12.17 -3.54 15.75
N LYS A 132 12.59 -4.48 14.91
CA LYS A 132 13.85 -4.41 14.16
C LYS A 132 13.59 -3.78 12.80
N LEU A 133 14.35 -2.74 12.46
CA LEU A 133 14.29 -2.08 11.17
C LEU A 133 15.18 -2.79 10.14
N ARG A 134 14.81 -2.68 8.88
CA ARG A 134 15.67 -3.13 7.77
C ARG A 134 16.91 -2.26 7.68
N SER A 135 18.06 -2.88 7.43
CA SER A 135 19.29 -2.17 7.13
C SER A 135 19.31 -1.69 5.67
N GLY A 136 20.04 -0.61 5.40
CA GLY A 136 20.26 -0.10 4.04
C GLY A 136 19.10 0.72 3.45
N VAL A 137 18.05 1.00 4.23
CA VAL A 137 16.99 1.94 3.83
C VAL A 137 17.51 3.37 3.93
N THR A 138 17.22 4.18 2.90
CA THR A 138 17.58 5.59 2.85
C THR A 138 16.36 6.47 2.61
N PHE A 139 16.38 7.67 3.17
CA PHE A 139 15.46 8.74 2.81
C PHE A 139 15.79 9.34 1.45
N HIS A 140 14.88 10.13 0.89
CA HIS A 140 15.06 10.84 -0.39
C HIS A 140 16.29 11.75 -0.42
N ASP A 141 16.70 12.27 0.73
CA ASP A 141 17.92 13.09 0.86
C ASP A 141 19.22 12.26 0.98
N GLY A 142 19.13 10.94 0.85
CA GLY A 142 20.27 10.01 0.92
C GLY A 142 20.72 9.65 2.33
N SER A 143 20.13 10.22 3.40
CA SER A 143 20.44 9.83 4.78
C SER A 143 19.83 8.47 5.12
N ALA A 144 20.51 7.70 5.97
CA ALA A 144 20.02 6.39 6.40
C ALA A 144 18.81 6.53 7.33
N LEU A 145 17.83 5.63 7.17
CA LEU A 145 16.75 5.45 8.13
C LEU A 145 17.28 4.83 9.41
N THR A 146 16.87 5.39 10.56
CA THR A 146 17.20 4.89 11.88
C THR A 146 15.96 4.68 12.75
N ALA A 147 16.14 3.94 13.85
CA ALA A 147 15.07 3.78 14.85
C ALA A 147 14.70 5.12 15.53
N ALA A 148 15.60 6.10 15.55
CA ALA A 148 15.29 7.44 16.05
C ALA A 148 14.29 8.17 15.13
N ASP A 149 14.37 7.97 13.82
CA ASP A 149 13.40 8.52 12.87
C ASP A 149 12.02 7.87 13.04
N ALA A 150 11.99 6.55 13.25
CA ALA A 150 10.76 5.83 13.51
C ALA A 150 10.11 6.27 14.84
N ALA A 151 10.90 6.41 15.91
CA ALA A 151 10.42 6.94 17.20
C ALA A 151 9.85 8.35 17.06
N TYR A 152 10.60 9.25 16.41
CA TYR A 152 10.17 10.62 16.12
C TYR A 152 8.85 10.67 15.33
N SER A 153 8.71 9.80 14.33
CA SER A 153 7.52 9.69 13.48
C SER A 153 6.31 9.25 14.28
N ILE A 154 6.45 8.23 15.13
CA ILE A 154 5.37 7.73 16.00
C ILE A 154 4.95 8.79 17.02
N GLU A 155 5.89 9.47 17.67
CA GLU A 155 5.61 10.55 18.61
C GLU A 155 4.90 11.72 17.92
N SER A 156 5.36 12.11 16.72
CA SER A 156 4.74 13.17 15.93
C SER A 156 3.32 12.80 15.51
N ALA A 157 3.10 11.57 15.07
CA ALA A 157 1.78 11.04 14.71
C ALA A 157 0.86 10.95 15.93
N ALA A 158 1.36 10.49 17.09
CA ALA A 158 0.58 10.42 18.33
C ALA A 158 0.13 11.82 18.83
N GLY A 159 0.91 12.85 18.54
CA GLY A 159 0.54 14.25 18.80
C GLY A 159 -0.40 14.88 17.77
N SER A 160 -0.73 14.20 16.67
CA SER A 160 -1.55 14.73 15.59
C SER A 160 -3.05 14.50 15.80
N GLU A 161 -3.87 15.34 15.18
CA GLU A 161 -5.33 15.20 15.22
C GLU A 161 -5.77 13.90 14.52
N TYR A 162 -5.10 13.50 13.45
CA TYR A 162 -5.49 12.34 12.64
C TYR A 162 -5.11 10.99 13.25
N TYR A 163 -3.88 10.86 13.77
CA TYR A 163 -3.38 9.58 14.31
C TYR A 163 -3.46 9.48 15.83
N GLY A 164 -3.55 10.62 16.55
CA GLY A 164 -3.42 10.66 18.00
C GLY A 164 -4.41 9.78 18.75
N SER A 165 -5.66 9.69 18.30
CA SER A 165 -6.68 8.88 18.97
C SER A 165 -6.36 7.39 18.95
N ARG A 166 -5.77 6.87 17.87
CA ARG A 166 -5.43 5.44 17.74
C ARG A 166 -4.09 5.07 18.39
N LEU A 167 -3.18 6.05 18.58
CA LEU A 167 -1.87 5.86 19.17
C LEU A 167 -1.79 6.25 20.66
N ARG A 168 -2.88 6.71 21.25
CA ARG A 168 -2.96 7.30 22.61
C ARG A 168 -2.42 6.43 23.75
N PHE A 169 -2.40 5.11 23.56
CA PHE A 169 -1.92 4.17 24.56
C PHE A 169 -0.42 3.85 24.43
N ILE A 170 0.27 4.34 23.39
CA ILE A 170 1.72 4.31 23.30
C ILE A 170 2.25 5.33 24.31
N THR A 171 3.04 4.87 25.28
CA THR A 171 3.59 5.71 26.36
C THR A 171 5.04 6.12 26.10
N SER A 172 5.79 5.33 25.32
CA SER A 172 7.13 5.70 24.83
C SER A 172 7.42 5.02 23.50
N ALA A 173 8.28 5.69 22.71
CA ALA A 173 8.91 5.19 21.50
C ALA A 173 10.40 5.52 21.60
N GLU A 174 11.25 4.54 21.80
CA GLU A 174 12.66 4.73 22.08
C GLU A 174 13.55 3.95 21.11
N ALA A 175 14.53 4.60 20.51
CA ALA A 175 15.59 3.96 19.77
C ALA A 175 16.59 3.35 20.74
N GLN A 176 16.66 2.02 20.80
CA GLN A 176 17.65 1.31 21.61
C GLN A 176 19.03 1.30 20.95
N ASP A 177 19.04 1.21 19.64
CA ASP A 177 20.19 1.36 18.73
C ASP A 177 19.69 1.87 17.38
N ASP A 178 20.58 1.99 16.38
CA ASP A 178 20.21 2.56 15.06
C ASP A 178 19.08 1.79 14.35
N LEU A 179 18.91 0.49 14.62
CA LEU A 179 17.93 -0.36 13.94
C LEU A 179 16.94 -1.02 14.90
N THR A 180 16.96 -0.68 16.19
CA THR A 180 16.06 -1.28 17.18
C THR A 180 15.20 -0.20 17.83
N LEU A 181 13.89 -0.27 17.56
CA LEU A 181 12.86 0.56 18.17
C LEU A 181 12.14 -0.23 19.26
N VAL A 182 11.97 0.37 20.44
CA VAL A 182 11.19 -0.19 21.56
C VAL A 182 10.00 0.71 21.82
N LEU A 183 8.80 0.11 21.79
CA LEU A 183 7.54 0.78 22.07
C LEU A 183 6.95 0.24 23.36
N SER A 184 6.54 1.13 24.26
CA SER A 184 5.82 0.77 25.48
C SER A 184 4.38 1.25 25.40
N THR A 185 3.44 0.48 25.96
CA THR A 185 2.01 0.78 26.00
C THR A 185 1.48 0.80 27.41
N SER A 186 0.46 1.64 27.68
CA SER A 186 -0.21 1.73 28.99
C SER A 186 -0.99 0.48 29.37
N GLU A 187 -1.40 -0.32 28.39
CA GLU A 187 -2.15 -1.56 28.53
C GLU A 187 -1.60 -2.61 27.56
N ALA A 188 -1.91 -3.89 27.78
CA ALA A 188 -1.52 -4.97 26.88
C ALA A 188 -2.15 -4.79 25.50
N TYR A 189 -1.32 -4.79 24.45
CA TYR A 189 -1.78 -4.59 23.07
C TYR A 189 -0.93 -5.40 22.07
N GLU A 190 -1.28 -6.67 21.89
CA GLU A 190 -0.54 -7.59 21.02
C GLU A 190 -0.61 -7.20 19.54
N CYS A 191 -1.69 -6.49 19.15
CA CYS A 191 -1.92 -6.06 17.77
C CYS A 191 -1.30 -4.69 17.45
N LEU A 192 -0.36 -4.17 18.26
CA LEU A 192 0.28 -2.87 18.04
C LEU A 192 0.85 -2.71 16.62
N PRO A 193 1.48 -3.73 15.99
CA PRO A 193 1.98 -3.59 14.62
C PRO A 193 0.93 -3.17 13.59
N LEU A 194 -0.36 -3.54 13.76
CA LEU A 194 -1.46 -3.11 12.88
C LEU A 194 -1.74 -1.59 12.95
N LEU A 195 -1.28 -0.90 13.98
CA LEU A 195 -1.46 0.54 14.14
C LEU A 195 -0.25 1.35 13.67
N LEU A 196 0.83 0.66 13.29
CA LEU A 196 2.09 1.25 12.83
C LEU A 196 2.16 1.37 11.29
N ASP A 197 0.98 1.45 10.63
CA ASP A 197 0.81 1.77 9.22
C ASP A 197 0.86 3.30 8.97
N ILE A 198 1.57 4.01 9.82
CA ILE A 198 1.78 5.44 9.72
C ILE A 198 3.02 5.75 8.87
N PRO A 199 2.99 6.82 8.05
CA PRO A 199 4.15 7.28 7.30
C PRO A 199 5.35 7.55 8.22
N ILE A 200 6.53 7.07 7.84
CA ILE A 200 7.78 7.39 8.53
C ILE A 200 8.46 8.54 7.78
N ILE A 201 8.86 9.57 8.51
CA ILE A 201 9.57 10.75 8.01
C ILE A 201 10.91 10.91 8.74
N LYS A 202 11.82 11.68 8.15
CA LYS A 202 13.08 11.99 8.78
C LYS A 202 12.90 12.84 10.05
N SER A 203 13.68 12.54 11.08
CA SER A 203 13.68 13.29 12.34
C SER A 203 13.98 14.78 12.13
N GLY A 204 13.22 15.64 12.83
CA GLY A 204 13.36 17.09 12.77
C GLY A 204 12.62 17.76 11.62
N THR A 205 11.94 17.03 10.72
CA THR A 205 11.32 17.58 9.50
C THR A 205 9.80 17.71 9.54
N LYS A 206 9.15 17.49 10.70
CA LYS A 206 7.67 17.53 10.82
C LYS A 206 7.03 18.87 10.43
N ASP A 207 7.81 19.94 10.44
CA ASP A 207 7.33 21.28 10.10
C ASP A 207 7.59 21.66 8.63
N GLU A 208 8.18 20.74 7.84
CA GLU A 208 8.39 20.92 6.41
C GLU A 208 7.09 20.64 5.65
N VAL A 209 6.92 21.32 4.50
CA VAL A 209 5.76 21.14 3.61
C VAL A 209 5.73 19.72 3.03
N SER A 210 6.89 19.17 2.73
CA SER A 210 7.10 17.79 2.24
C SER A 210 8.35 17.22 2.91
N PRO A 211 8.23 16.57 4.08
CA PRO A 211 9.35 15.92 4.74
C PRO A 211 9.99 14.84 3.85
N PRO A 212 11.30 14.58 3.95
CA PRO A 212 11.89 13.42 3.30
C PRO A 212 11.27 12.10 3.78
N GLY A 213 10.85 11.27 2.84
CA GLY A 213 10.34 9.91 3.05
C GLY A 213 11.29 8.87 2.48
N THR A 214 10.87 7.60 2.49
CA THR A 214 11.62 6.45 1.97
C THR A 214 10.96 5.83 0.74
N GLY A 215 9.87 6.43 0.26
CA GLY A 215 9.05 5.90 -0.82
C GLY A 215 9.74 5.91 -2.19
N PRO A 216 9.12 5.28 -3.20
CA PRO A 216 9.69 5.16 -4.56
C PRO A 216 9.76 6.46 -5.34
N TYR A 217 9.12 7.52 -4.87
CA TYR A 217 9.12 8.84 -5.51
C TYR A 217 9.46 9.92 -4.50
N GLU A 218 10.09 11.00 -4.98
CA GLU A 218 10.32 12.24 -4.24
C GLU A 218 9.47 13.39 -4.81
N PHE A 219 9.13 14.36 -3.97
CA PHE A 219 8.37 15.54 -4.35
C PHE A 219 9.29 16.60 -4.99
N ALA A 220 8.95 17.02 -6.20
CA ALA A 220 9.65 18.04 -6.98
C ALA A 220 8.67 19.13 -7.45
N GLU A 221 8.25 20.01 -6.53
CA GLU A 221 7.36 21.16 -6.72
C GLU A 221 5.98 20.82 -7.31
N THR A 222 5.89 20.43 -8.59
CA THR A 222 4.63 20.16 -9.31
C THR A 222 4.50 18.74 -9.80
N LYS A 223 5.43 17.87 -9.42
CA LYS A 223 5.47 16.46 -9.83
C LYS A 223 6.13 15.60 -8.75
N LEU A 224 5.95 14.32 -8.88
CA LEU A 224 6.77 13.34 -8.20
C LEU A 224 7.76 12.78 -9.21
N THR A 225 9.02 12.63 -8.80
CA THR A 225 10.09 12.05 -9.62
C THR A 225 10.49 10.72 -9.01
N ARG A 226 10.67 9.70 -9.83
CA ARG A 226 11.10 8.38 -9.40
C ARG A 226 12.50 8.45 -8.77
N CYS A 227 12.67 7.78 -7.62
CA CYS A 227 13.96 7.61 -6.98
C CYS A 227 14.75 6.50 -7.69
N GLU A 228 15.89 6.84 -8.32
CA GLU A 228 16.73 5.87 -9.05
C GLU A 228 17.29 4.78 -8.13
N ASN A 229 17.55 5.10 -6.87
CA ASN A 229 18.15 4.21 -5.87
C ASN A 229 17.17 3.86 -4.75
N TRP A 230 15.88 3.65 -5.10
CA TRP A 230 14.93 3.19 -4.09
C TRP A 230 15.38 1.85 -3.51
N TRP A 231 15.31 1.70 -2.21
CA TRP A 231 15.89 0.59 -1.45
C TRP A 231 15.26 -0.79 -1.72
N ARG A 232 14.08 -0.85 -2.34
CA ARG A 232 13.38 -2.12 -2.66
C ARG A 232 13.69 -2.56 -4.10
N ASP A 233 13.92 -3.87 -4.26
CA ASP A 233 14.09 -4.51 -5.58
C ASP A 233 12.74 -4.82 -6.28
N THR A 234 11.62 -4.31 -5.73
CA THR A 234 10.27 -4.54 -6.28
C THR A 234 9.83 -3.34 -7.11
N ALA A 235 8.99 -3.57 -8.13
CA ALA A 235 8.39 -2.48 -8.86
C ALA A 235 7.51 -1.59 -7.94
N PRO A 236 7.54 -0.26 -8.10
CA PRO A 236 6.63 0.64 -7.41
C PRO A 236 5.17 0.40 -7.81
N LEU A 237 4.22 1.00 -7.09
CA LEU A 237 2.77 0.87 -7.34
C LEU A 237 2.40 1.23 -8.80
N VAL A 238 3.07 2.21 -9.37
CA VAL A 238 2.97 2.62 -10.78
C VAL A 238 4.36 2.75 -11.37
N ASP A 239 4.50 2.46 -12.66
CA ASP A 239 5.79 2.43 -13.36
C ASP A 239 5.94 3.61 -14.32
N PHE A 240 6.05 4.82 -13.75
CA PHE A 240 6.32 6.06 -14.47
C PHE A 240 7.56 6.75 -13.88
N ASP A 241 8.36 7.38 -14.71
CA ASP A 241 9.52 8.16 -14.23
C ASP A 241 9.07 9.44 -13.52
N GLU A 242 7.95 9.99 -13.94
CA GLU A 242 7.34 11.18 -13.37
C GLU A 242 5.83 11.00 -13.20
N ILE A 243 5.29 11.50 -12.10
CA ILE A 243 3.85 11.58 -11.83
C ILE A 243 3.48 13.06 -11.74
N ALA A 244 2.61 13.53 -12.64
CA ALA A 244 2.17 14.91 -12.65
C ALA A 244 1.26 15.22 -11.45
N LEU A 245 1.47 16.35 -10.77
CA LEU A 245 0.60 16.84 -9.72
C LEU A 245 -0.27 17.97 -10.28
N THR A 246 -1.55 17.65 -10.52
CA THR A 246 -2.50 18.61 -11.09
C THR A 246 -3.21 19.34 -9.95
N VAL A 247 -3.02 20.66 -9.88
CA VAL A 247 -3.68 21.51 -8.88
C VAL A 247 -5.20 21.38 -9.00
N SER A 248 -5.85 20.99 -7.92
CA SER A 248 -7.29 20.71 -7.85
C SER A 248 -7.82 21.22 -6.51
N SER A 249 -8.17 22.49 -6.45
CA SER A 249 -8.55 23.17 -5.21
C SER A 249 -9.95 22.83 -4.73
N THR A 250 -10.83 22.39 -5.64
CA THR A 250 -12.22 22.04 -5.35
C THR A 250 -12.58 20.64 -5.83
N ALA A 251 -13.65 20.05 -5.31
CA ALA A 251 -14.17 18.78 -5.80
C ALA A 251 -14.57 18.85 -7.30
N ALA A 252 -14.99 20.02 -7.79
CA ALA A 252 -15.27 20.23 -9.20
C ALA A 252 -13.98 20.15 -10.05
N ASP A 253 -12.90 20.77 -9.58
CA ASP A 253 -11.61 20.68 -10.27
C ASP A 253 -11.10 19.23 -10.33
N VAL A 254 -11.24 18.47 -9.23
CA VAL A 254 -10.85 17.05 -9.19
C VAL A 254 -11.65 16.25 -10.22
N ARG A 255 -12.98 16.41 -10.26
CA ARG A 255 -13.84 15.73 -11.21
C ARG A 255 -13.47 16.09 -12.66
N ASP A 256 -13.37 17.39 -12.96
CA ASP A 256 -13.08 17.87 -14.30
C ASP A 256 -11.69 17.41 -14.77
N ASN A 257 -10.67 17.47 -13.89
CA ASN A 257 -9.33 16.95 -14.19
C ASN A 257 -9.31 15.43 -14.38
N PHE A 258 -10.16 14.69 -13.69
CA PHE A 258 -10.33 13.25 -13.90
C PHE A 258 -11.02 12.96 -15.25
N GLU A 259 -12.11 13.66 -15.58
CA GLU A 259 -12.80 13.53 -16.86
C GLU A 259 -11.88 13.88 -18.05
N TYR A 260 -11.00 14.87 -17.90
CA TYR A 260 -10.01 15.25 -18.91
C TYR A 260 -8.71 14.43 -18.87
N GLN A 261 -8.68 13.33 -18.10
CA GLN A 261 -7.53 12.41 -17.97
C GLN A 261 -6.22 13.07 -17.48
N LYS A 262 -6.30 14.20 -16.81
CA LYS A 262 -5.15 14.85 -16.16
C LYS A 262 -4.85 14.26 -14.77
N VAL A 263 -5.85 13.60 -14.20
CA VAL A 263 -5.79 12.87 -12.93
C VAL A 263 -6.32 11.47 -13.18
N ASN A 264 -5.57 10.47 -12.77
CA ASN A 264 -5.88 9.07 -13.06
C ASN A 264 -6.35 8.28 -11.83
N MET A 265 -6.18 8.86 -10.62
CA MET A 265 -6.62 8.25 -9.37
C MET A 265 -7.26 9.30 -8.47
N VAL A 266 -8.43 8.98 -7.93
CA VAL A 266 -9.18 9.78 -6.95
C VAL A 266 -9.72 8.88 -5.84
N LEU A 267 -9.96 9.45 -4.63
CA LEU A 267 -10.62 8.77 -3.50
C LEU A 267 -12.13 9.03 -3.52
#